data_193a937660066fedc029e7f7f4838df2
#
_entry.id   193a937660066fedc029e7f7f4838df2
#
_cell.length_a   1.000
_cell.length_b   1.000
_cell.length_c   1.000
_cell.angle_alpha   90.00
_cell.angle_beta   90.00
_cell.angle_gamma   90.00
#
_symmetry.space_group_name_H-M   'P 1'
#
loop_
_entity.id
_entity.type
_entity.pdbx_description
1 polymer ?
#
loop_
_entity_poly.entity_id
_entity_poly.type
_entity_poly.pdbx_seq_one_letter_code
_entity_poly.pdbx_strand_id
1 'polypeptide(L)'
;MDERAPMADNETKPGDASGQNEGDPLMSMFDTTGRSAETEGRKANTQRKLQRLRTALRHEEPDRVPISDFFWGGFIRRWREELGLPADANPYYHYDLDWIATVPNMDPWIRPFETLKESPEEVTVKTGFGAIMRKVYDFPMPEFVGFETDTLEKLEAAVATFDKPDDPRRFFSAGDNQIAGVGDGFERNTPAWTGTVRSLWPDFPVFGSMIEVNEFMTRFIGPENHMLWVGLEPERMAAVIARVGQFYLDCARAEIEAAAGKLDGFVIWGDFAYKCGTFMNPDFWREHYKPWVKAMTDLAHAHGLLVIYHGCGNVNRVIRDFAEMGVDAYNPLEVKADMDAVRLRREVGHTLGFCGNSDVQVWERGDEAEIRREVLRKLNAAKGGGFIFQSDHSVASDVSGKTYDFIVKLVREYGTYPLKLGEYDEPM
;
A
#
# COMPACT_ATOMS: atom_id res chain seq x y z
N MET A 1 44.55 -29.04 -62.30
CA MET A 1 44.79 -27.60 -62.17
C MET A 1 43.50 -27.05 -61.71
N ASP A 2 43.52 -26.76 -60.48
CA ASP A 2 42.32 -26.60 -59.70
C ASP A 2 42.55 -25.35 -58.81
N GLU A 3 41.89 -24.28 -59.13
CA GLU A 3 41.92 -23.06 -58.32
C GLU A 3 40.57 -22.86 -57.65
N ARG A 4 40.54 -23.17 -56.34
CA ARG A 4 39.42 -22.79 -55.45
C ARG A 4 39.74 -21.45 -54.82
N ALA A 5 38.87 -20.48 -55.02
CA ALA A 5 38.85 -19.23 -54.26
C ALA A 5 38.32 -19.46 -52.84
N PRO A 6 38.83 -18.77 -51.81
CA PRO A 6 38.36 -18.91 -50.44
C PRO A 6 37.03 -18.18 -50.22
N MET A 7 36.11 -18.88 -49.51
CA MET A 7 34.88 -18.29 -48.97
C MET A 7 35.21 -17.29 -47.87
N ALA A 8 34.63 -16.13 -47.94
CA ALA A 8 34.66 -15.12 -46.90
C ALA A 8 33.75 -15.55 -45.75
N ASP A 9 34.33 -15.71 -44.57
CA ASP A 9 33.62 -15.85 -43.32
C ASP A 9 32.86 -14.55 -42.99
N ASN A 10 31.56 -14.63 -43.04
CA ASN A 10 30.68 -13.56 -42.62
C ASN A 10 30.35 -13.77 -41.13
N GLU A 11 31.22 -13.28 -40.25
CA GLU A 11 30.93 -13.17 -38.81
C GLU A 11 29.82 -12.15 -38.61
N THR A 12 28.60 -12.62 -38.51
CA THR A 12 27.48 -11.88 -37.93
C THR A 12 27.74 -11.71 -36.43
N LYS A 13 28.17 -10.54 -36.02
CA LYS A 13 28.18 -10.10 -34.63
C LYS A 13 26.76 -10.27 -34.07
N PRO A 14 26.59 -10.81 -32.83
CA PRO A 14 25.31 -10.78 -32.16
C PRO A 14 24.88 -9.33 -32.00
N GLY A 15 23.71 -9.00 -32.52
CA GLY A 15 23.09 -7.70 -32.31
C GLY A 15 22.92 -7.49 -30.79
N ASP A 16 23.35 -6.33 -30.37
CA ASP A 16 23.13 -5.76 -29.05
C ASP A 16 21.62 -5.55 -28.85
N ALA A 17 20.94 -6.59 -28.40
CA ALA A 17 19.57 -6.51 -27.90
C ALA A 17 19.63 -5.95 -26.47
N SER A 18 20.10 -4.71 -26.34
CA SER A 18 19.78 -3.88 -25.21
C SER A 18 18.29 -3.55 -25.32
N GLY A 19 17.45 -4.50 -24.93
CA GLY A 19 16.08 -4.21 -24.57
C GLY A 19 16.13 -3.12 -23.51
N GLN A 20 15.76 -1.91 -23.88
CA GLN A 20 15.48 -0.86 -22.94
C GLN A 20 14.40 -1.41 -22.03
N ASN A 21 14.82 -1.79 -20.83
CA ASN A 21 13.93 -2.04 -19.71
C ASN A 21 13.26 -0.69 -19.46
N GLU A 22 12.13 -0.43 -20.11
CA GLU A 22 11.29 0.71 -19.79
C GLU A 22 10.94 0.52 -18.31
N GLY A 23 11.46 1.39 -17.46
CA GLY A 23 11.34 1.30 -16.02
C GLY A 23 9.89 1.10 -15.62
N ASP A 24 9.67 0.29 -14.59
CA ASP A 24 8.36 0.02 -14.01
C ASP A 24 7.55 1.33 -13.87
N PRO A 25 6.30 1.38 -14.34
CA PRO A 25 5.43 2.55 -14.20
C PRO A 25 5.31 3.08 -12.77
N LEU A 26 5.44 2.20 -11.76
CA LEU A 26 5.46 2.59 -10.35
C LEU A 26 6.72 3.36 -9.98
N MET A 27 7.90 2.98 -10.52
CA MET A 27 9.13 3.74 -10.30
C MET A 27 9.04 5.15 -10.88
N SER A 28 8.37 5.34 -12.03
CA SER A 28 8.10 6.68 -12.56
C SER A 28 7.15 7.49 -11.66
N MET A 29 6.33 6.83 -10.84
CA MET A 29 5.46 7.48 -9.84
C MET A 29 6.28 8.19 -8.74
N PHE A 30 7.40 7.59 -8.35
CA PHE A 30 8.27 8.11 -7.29
C PHE A 30 9.57 8.72 -7.83
N ASP A 31 9.83 8.60 -9.14
CA ASP A 31 10.98 9.24 -9.78
C ASP A 31 10.74 10.75 -9.88
N THR A 32 11.44 11.47 -9.03
CA THR A 32 11.42 12.94 -8.95
C THR A 32 12.72 13.57 -9.42
N THR A 33 13.61 12.79 -10.06
CA THR A 33 14.97 13.24 -10.47
C THR A 33 14.97 14.42 -11.45
N GLY A 34 13.85 14.68 -12.14
CA GLY A 34 13.68 15.85 -13.02
C GLY A 34 13.10 17.10 -12.37
N ARG A 35 12.74 17.06 -11.07
CA ARG A 35 12.16 18.21 -10.35
C ARG A 35 13.23 18.96 -9.60
N SER A 36 13.34 20.27 -9.85
CA SER A 36 14.33 21.12 -9.19
C SER A 36 14.18 21.09 -7.67
N ALA A 37 15.31 20.97 -6.97
CA ALA A 37 15.42 20.93 -5.52
C ALA A 37 15.03 22.26 -4.79
N GLU A 38 14.38 23.19 -5.47
CA GLU A 38 14.26 24.59 -5.04
C GLU A 38 13.04 24.94 -4.16
N THR A 39 12.25 23.99 -3.68
CA THR A 39 11.20 24.34 -2.74
C THR A 39 11.50 23.81 -1.34
N GLU A 40 12.25 24.60 -0.56
CA GLU A 40 12.49 24.35 0.89
C GLU A 40 11.21 24.39 1.74
N GLY A 41 10.06 24.78 1.18
CA GLY A 41 8.82 25.01 1.90
C GLY A 41 7.63 24.24 1.35
N ARG A 42 6.69 23.96 2.22
CA ARG A 42 5.43 23.30 1.89
C ARG A 42 4.50 24.24 1.13
N LYS A 43 3.92 23.78 0.00
CA LYS A 43 2.99 24.59 -0.80
C LYS A 43 1.69 24.85 -0.02
N ALA A 44 1.05 25.99 -0.27
CA ALA A 44 -0.23 26.32 0.35
C ALA A 44 -1.33 25.30 0.06
N ASN A 45 -1.32 24.69 -1.13
CA ASN A 45 -2.24 23.60 -1.49
C ASN A 45 -2.04 22.38 -0.60
N THR A 46 -0.81 21.99 -0.34
CA THR A 46 -0.46 20.86 0.52
C THR A 46 -0.91 21.09 1.96
N GLN A 47 -0.79 22.33 2.46
CA GLN A 47 -1.31 22.69 3.77
C GLN A 47 -2.83 22.57 3.85
N ARG A 48 -3.57 22.97 2.78
CA ARG A 48 -5.03 22.77 2.71
C ARG A 48 -5.40 21.28 2.67
N LYS A 49 -4.67 20.45 1.91
CA LYS A 49 -4.87 18.99 1.89
C LYS A 49 -4.68 18.40 3.28
N LEU A 50 -3.61 18.76 3.97
CA LEU A 50 -3.34 18.28 5.33
C LEU A 50 -4.42 18.71 6.32
N GLN A 51 -4.85 19.99 6.26
CA GLN A 51 -5.93 20.47 7.10
C GLN A 51 -7.25 19.72 6.82
N ARG A 52 -7.55 19.43 5.55
CA ARG A 52 -8.73 18.63 5.14
C ARG A 52 -8.69 17.23 5.74
N LEU A 53 -7.56 16.53 5.66
CA LEU A 53 -7.37 15.21 6.26
C LEU A 53 -7.56 15.25 7.78
N ARG A 54 -6.88 16.18 8.45
CA ARG A 54 -6.98 16.35 9.91
C ARG A 54 -8.40 16.67 10.37
N THR A 55 -9.11 17.52 9.63
CA THR A 55 -10.51 17.86 9.94
C THR A 55 -11.39 16.63 9.74
N ALA A 56 -11.28 15.94 8.58
CA ALA A 56 -12.05 14.74 8.33
C ALA A 56 -11.82 13.66 9.39
N LEU A 57 -10.55 13.35 9.72
CA LEU A 57 -10.21 12.28 10.68
C LEU A 57 -10.47 12.66 12.15
N ARG A 58 -10.76 13.92 12.46
CA ARG A 58 -11.35 14.35 13.73
C ARG A 58 -12.88 14.25 13.78
N HIS A 59 -13.47 13.63 12.74
CA HIS A 59 -14.93 13.55 12.59
C HIS A 59 -15.61 14.92 12.53
N GLU A 60 -15.02 15.84 11.80
CA GLU A 60 -15.54 17.15 11.47
C GLU A 60 -15.63 17.26 9.95
N GLU A 61 -16.60 18.05 9.43
CA GLU A 61 -16.76 18.28 8.00
C GLU A 61 -15.73 19.30 7.49
N PRO A 62 -14.78 18.89 6.61
CA PRO A 62 -13.86 19.82 5.97
C PRO A 62 -14.55 20.58 4.81
N ASP A 63 -13.77 21.27 3.97
CA ASP A 63 -14.27 21.90 2.74
C ASP A 63 -14.88 20.91 1.75
N ARG A 64 -14.28 19.71 1.65
CA ARG A 64 -14.79 18.57 0.86
C ARG A 64 -14.27 17.25 1.42
N VAL A 65 -14.86 16.15 1.01
CA VAL A 65 -14.35 14.80 1.29
C VAL A 65 -12.94 14.66 0.72
N PRO A 66 -11.96 14.23 1.50
CA PRO A 66 -10.61 13.89 1.00
C PRO A 66 -10.67 12.73 0.00
N ILE A 67 -9.77 12.75 -0.99
CA ILE A 67 -9.66 11.71 -2.02
C ILE A 67 -8.21 11.26 -2.11
N SER A 68 -7.97 9.97 -2.07
CA SER A 68 -6.72 9.36 -2.53
C SER A 68 -7.00 7.97 -3.07
N ASP A 69 -5.99 7.30 -3.60
CA ASP A 69 -6.11 5.91 -4.04
C ASP A 69 -4.74 5.24 -4.11
N PHE A 70 -4.73 3.91 -4.23
CA PHE A 70 -3.58 3.13 -4.63
C PHE A 70 -3.79 2.65 -6.06
N PHE A 71 -2.76 2.72 -6.90
CA PHE A 71 -2.87 2.42 -8.32
C PHE A 71 -1.95 1.28 -8.72
N TRP A 72 -2.47 0.29 -9.43
CA TRP A 72 -1.62 -0.72 -10.07
C TRP A 72 -0.97 -0.15 -11.32
N GLY A 73 0.26 -0.59 -11.63
CA GLY A 73 0.99 -0.13 -12.80
C GLY A 73 0.26 -0.41 -14.12
N GLY A 74 -0.46 -1.52 -14.21
CA GLY A 74 -1.32 -1.82 -15.35
C GLY A 74 -2.42 -0.77 -15.56
N PHE A 75 -3.03 -0.26 -14.47
CA PHE A 75 -3.94 0.87 -14.56
C PHE A 75 -3.24 2.12 -15.05
N ILE A 76 -2.07 2.45 -14.49
CA ILE A 76 -1.32 3.68 -14.84
C ILE A 76 -0.94 3.67 -16.34
N ARG A 77 -0.48 2.55 -16.88
CA ARG A 77 -0.19 2.40 -18.31
C ARG A 77 -1.44 2.67 -19.14
N ARG A 78 -2.53 1.95 -18.86
CA ARG A 78 -3.81 2.09 -19.55
C ARG A 78 -4.37 3.51 -19.47
N TRP A 79 -4.34 4.12 -18.28
CA TRP A 79 -4.80 5.48 -18.03
C TRP A 79 -4.04 6.51 -18.86
N ARG A 80 -2.70 6.38 -18.96
CA ARG A 80 -1.87 7.26 -19.79
C ARG A 80 -2.22 7.13 -21.27
N GLU A 81 -2.37 5.91 -21.76
CA GLU A 81 -2.74 5.61 -23.14
C GLU A 81 -4.14 6.14 -23.49
N GLU A 82 -5.15 5.81 -22.70
CA GLU A 82 -6.55 6.20 -22.97
C GLU A 82 -6.79 7.70 -22.93
N LEU A 83 -6.06 8.43 -22.10
CA LEU A 83 -6.17 9.88 -21.96
C LEU A 83 -5.12 10.65 -22.75
N GLY A 84 -4.22 9.97 -23.46
CA GLY A 84 -3.15 10.60 -24.25
C GLY A 84 -2.16 11.39 -23.40
N LEU A 85 -1.83 10.89 -22.21
CA LEU A 85 -0.97 11.58 -21.25
C LEU A 85 0.52 11.25 -21.47
N PRO A 86 1.45 12.12 -21.02
CA PRO A 86 2.87 11.83 -21.01
C PRO A 86 3.21 10.54 -20.24
N ALA A 87 4.32 9.87 -20.63
CA ALA A 87 4.76 8.63 -20.02
C ALA A 87 5.11 8.77 -18.52
N ASP A 88 5.46 9.97 -18.06
CA ASP A 88 5.74 10.32 -16.67
C ASP A 88 4.52 10.89 -15.92
N ALA A 89 3.34 10.96 -16.56
CA ALA A 89 2.14 11.44 -15.88
C ALA A 89 1.82 10.55 -14.66
N ASN A 90 1.49 11.21 -13.56
CA ASN A 90 1.25 10.56 -12.28
C ASN A 90 -0.17 10.90 -11.79
N PRO A 91 -1.02 9.91 -11.47
CA PRO A 91 -2.40 10.14 -11.04
C PRO A 91 -2.52 11.05 -9.81
N TYR A 92 -1.61 10.96 -8.84
CA TYR A 92 -1.62 11.82 -7.66
C TYR A 92 -1.53 13.30 -8.01
N TYR A 93 -0.67 13.65 -8.96
CA TYR A 93 -0.53 15.03 -9.45
C TYR A 93 -1.65 15.43 -10.40
N HIS A 94 -2.02 14.53 -11.31
CA HIS A 94 -3.06 14.81 -12.31
C HIS A 94 -4.41 15.12 -11.67
N TYR A 95 -4.78 14.33 -10.68
CA TYR A 95 -6.03 14.50 -9.96
C TYR A 95 -5.89 15.34 -8.69
N ASP A 96 -4.71 15.86 -8.37
CA ASP A 96 -4.45 16.61 -7.14
C ASP A 96 -4.99 15.90 -5.89
N LEU A 97 -4.60 14.62 -5.73
CA LEU A 97 -5.04 13.76 -4.64
C LEU A 97 -4.54 14.28 -3.28
N ASP A 98 -5.21 13.89 -2.20
CA ASP A 98 -5.03 14.55 -0.91
C ASP A 98 -3.86 14.02 -0.07
N TRP A 99 -3.41 12.79 -0.28
CA TRP A 99 -2.27 12.21 0.43
C TRP A 99 -1.60 11.10 -0.37
N ILE A 100 -0.39 10.73 0.02
CA ILE A 100 0.38 9.65 -0.60
C ILE A 100 1.13 8.86 0.47
N ALA A 101 1.13 7.52 0.36
CA ALA A 101 1.94 6.64 1.18
C ALA A 101 3.31 6.42 0.56
N THR A 102 4.31 6.24 1.41
CA THR A 102 5.68 5.87 1.02
C THR A 102 6.13 4.66 1.82
N VAL A 103 6.93 3.81 1.20
CA VAL A 103 7.34 2.51 1.76
C VAL A 103 8.86 2.47 1.86
N PRO A 104 9.44 2.39 3.08
CA PRO A 104 10.87 2.13 3.27
C PRO A 104 11.19 0.66 3.03
N ASN A 105 12.46 0.28 3.14
CA ASN A 105 12.82 -1.13 3.17
C ASN A 105 12.39 -1.78 4.49
N MET A 106 11.35 -2.61 4.43
CA MET A 106 10.78 -3.32 5.59
C MET A 106 11.34 -4.74 5.76
N ASP A 107 12.23 -5.19 4.87
CA ASP A 107 12.77 -6.55 4.91
C ASP A 107 13.50 -6.81 6.23
N PRO A 108 13.28 -7.96 6.88
CA PRO A 108 14.02 -8.31 8.08
C PRO A 108 15.51 -8.49 7.80
N TRP A 109 15.86 -8.97 6.60
CA TRP A 109 17.22 -9.02 6.07
C TRP A 109 17.36 -8.07 4.89
N ILE A 110 18.09 -6.98 5.07
CA ILE A 110 18.34 -5.98 4.04
C ILE A 110 19.34 -6.51 3.02
N ARG A 111 18.84 -7.20 2.04
CA ARG A 111 19.62 -7.77 0.94
C ARG A 111 18.87 -7.56 -0.39
N PRO A 112 19.60 -7.41 -1.52
CA PRO A 112 18.95 -7.46 -2.83
C PRO A 112 18.21 -8.79 -2.98
N PHE A 113 17.07 -8.76 -3.68
CA PHE A 113 16.41 -10.02 -3.99
C PHE A 113 17.26 -10.83 -4.99
N GLU A 114 17.29 -12.15 -4.79
CA GLU A 114 18.04 -13.09 -5.61
C GLU A 114 17.13 -13.63 -6.73
N THR A 115 17.48 -13.37 -8.00
CA THR A 115 16.75 -13.95 -9.13
C THR A 115 17.11 -15.43 -9.25
N LEU A 116 16.14 -16.32 -9.04
CA LEU A 116 16.28 -17.76 -9.14
C LEU A 116 15.97 -18.29 -10.55
N LYS A 117 15.02 -17.65 -11.24
CA LYS A 117 14.62 -17.96 -12.60
C LYS A 117 14.06 -16.71 -13.26
N GLU A 118 14.36 -16.52 -14.54
CA GLU A 118 13.81 -15.41 -15.33
C GLU A 118 13.56 -15.88 -16.76
N SER A 119 12.43 -15.46 -17.33
CA SER A 119 12.04 -15.67 -18.74
C SER A 119 11.31 -14.41 -19.23
N PRO A 120 10.97 -14.31 -20.53
CA PRO A 120 10.14 -13.20 -21.03
C PRO A 120 8.76 -13.10 -20.40
N GLU A 121 8.24 -14.19 -19.82
CA GLU A 121 6.88 -14.26 -19.29
C GLU A 121 6.82 -14.13 -17.76
N GLU A 122 7.88 -14.56 -17.06
CA GLU A 122 7.87 -14.63 -15.59
C GLU A 122 9.24 -14.47 -14.96
N VAL A 123 9.27 -14.03 -13.70
CA VAL A 123 10.45 -14.04 -12.86
C VAL A 123 10.15 -14.71 -11.52
N THR A 124 11.10 -15.49 -11.00
CA THR A 124 11.07 -16.04 -9.65
C THR A 124 12.24 -15.50 -8.85
N VAL A 125 11.96 -14.92 -7.70
CA VAL A 125 12.98 -14.29 -6.86
C VAL A 125 12.86 -14.78 -5.42
N LYS A 126 13.98 -14.72 -4.69
CA LYS A 126 14.00 -14.83 -3.24
C LYS A 126 14.21 -13.45 -2.64
N THR A 127 13.33 -13.06 -1.72
CA THR A 127 13.26 -11.72 -1.13
C THR A 127 14.07 -11.61 0.17
N GLY A 128 14.19 -10.42 0.72
CA GLY A 128 14.73 -10.17 2.05
C GLY A 128 13.88 -10.72 3.20
N PHE A 129 12.65 -11.16 2.92
CA PHE A 129 11.84 -11.97 3.85
C PHE A 129 12.18 -13.47 3.80
N GLY A 130 13.06 -13.91 2.88
CA GLY A 130 13.28 -15.33 2.65
C GLY A 130 12.13 -16.02 1.90
N ALA A 131 11.12 -15.29 1.49
CA ALA A 131 10.07 -15.81 0.63
C ALA A 131 10.58 -15.98 -0.80
N ILE A 132 10.20 -17.09 -1.42
CA ILE A 132 10.39 -17.34 -2.85
C ILE A 132 9.09 -16.96 -3.53
N MET A 133 9.15 -15.98 -4.42
CA MET A 133 7.98 -15.41 -5.07
C MET A 133 8.11 -15.53 -6.59
N ARG A 134 7.04 -15.91 -7.26
CA ARG A 134 6.92 -15.94 -8.72
C ARG A 134 6.00 -14.82 -9.18
N LYS A 135 6.46 -14.02 -10.13
CA LYS A 135 5.68 -12.99 -10.82
C LYS A 135 5.55 -13.36 -12.29
N VAL A 136 4.33 -13.57 -12.75
CA VAL A 136 3.98 -13.59 -14.18
C VAL A 136 3.69 -12.14 -14.59
N TYR A 137 4.37 -11.64 -15.62
CA TYR A 137 4.34 -10.20 -15.95
C TYR A 137 2.95 -9.67 -16.31
N ASP A 138 2.15 -10.48 -17.00
CA ASP A 138 0.78 -10.14 -17.37
C ASP A 138 -0.25 -10.33 -16.23
N PHE A 139 0.17 -10.89 -15.09
CA PHE A 139 -0.70 -11.08 -13.94
C PHE A 139 -0.32 -10.10 -12.83
N PRO A 140 -1.28 -9.38 -12.23
CA PRO A 140 -0.95 -8.25 -11.36
C PRO A 140 -0.23 -8.64 -10.06
N MET A 141 -0.58 -9.78 -9.46
CA MET A 141 -0.04 -10.18 -8.15
C MET A 141 1.04 -11.26 -8.28
N PRO A 142 2.16 -11.15 -7.55
CA PRO A 142 3.08 -12.27 -7.39
C PRO A 142 2.46 -13.35 -6.49
N GLU A 143 2.92 -14.60 -6.65
CA GLU A 143 2.52 -15.70 -5.79
C GLU A 143 3.70 -16.19 -4.92
N PHE A 144 3.42 -16.56 -3.70
CA PHE A 144 4.40 -17.25 -2.84
C PHE A 144 4.51 -18.71 -3.29
N VAL A 145 5.72 -19.14 -3.67
CA VAL A 145 6.01 -20.51 -4.10
C VAL A 145 6.90 -21.27 -3.11
N GLY A 146 7.42 -20.61 -2.10
CA GLY A 146 8.20 -21.22 -1.03
C GLY A 146 8.73 -20.21 -0.01
N PHE A 147 9.34 -20.75 1.05
CA PHE A 147 9.90 -19.96 2.15
C PHE A 147 11.20 -20.61 2.66
N GLU A 148 12.22 -19.80 2.95
CA GLU A 148 13.44 -20.30 3.64
C GLU A 148 13.11 -20.76 5.06
N THR A 149 12.11 -20.10 5.68
CA THR A 149 11.65 -20.33 7.05
C THR A 149 10.40 -21.21 7.01
N ASP A 150 10.58 -22.50 6.78
CA ASP A 150 9.53 -23.50 6.57
C ASP A 150 9.25 -24.37 7.82
N THR A 151 9.95 -24.12 8.94
CA THR A 151 9.67 -24.77 10.24
C THR A 151 9.69 -23.74 11.38
N LEU A 152 9.01 -24.07 12.48
CA LEU A 152 8.94 -23.18 13.65
C LEU A 152 10.33 -22.98 14.30
N GLU A 153 11.19 -24.01 14.31
CA GLU A 153 12.58 -23.90 14.78
C GLU A 153 13.40 -22.92 13.96
N LYS A 154 13.22 -22.93 12.63
CA LYS A 154 13.86 -21.94 11.75
C LYS A 154 13.32 -20.52 12.03
N LEU A 155 12.01 -20.36 12.27
CA LEU A 155 11.43 -19.08 12.62
C LEU A 155 12.02 -18.52 13.91
N GLU A 156 12.05 -19.32 14.98
CA GLU A 156 12.65 -18.94 16.27
C GLU A 156 14.12 -18.54 16.15
N ALA A 157 14.89 -19.26 15.33
CA ALA A 157 16.28 -18.95 15.06
C ALA A 157 16.45 -17.68 14.22
N ALA A 158 15.63 -17.52 13.19
CA ALA A 158 15.71 -16.42 12.22
C ALA A 158 15.48 -15.04 12.87
N VAL A 159 14.53 -14.93 13.78
CA VAL A 159 14.21 -13.67 14.46
C VAL A 159 15.40 -13.07 15.22
N ALA A 160 16.39 -13.89 15.61
CA ALA A 160 17.61 -13.41 16.25
C ALA A 160 18.67 -12.86 15.26
N THR A 161 18.44 -13.02 13.96
CA THR A 161 19.41 -12.70 12.90
C THR A 161 19.01 -11.51 12.03
N PHE A 162 17.90 -10.84 12.33
CA PHE A 162 17.43 -9.68 11.60
C PHE A 162 18.46 -8.55 11.61
N ASP A 163 18.54 -7.84 10.50
CA ASP A 163 19.29 -6.58 10.44
C ASP A 163 18.68 -5.56 11.41
N LYS A 164 19.50 -4.61 11.87
CA LYS A 164 19.02 -3.65 12.87
C LYS A 164 17.83 -2.84 12.39
N PRO A 165 16.87 -2.50 13.28
CA PRO A 165 15.75 -1.64 12.95
C PRO A 165 16.17 -0.27 12.39
N ASP A 166 17.26 0.30 12.92
CA ASP A 166 17.83 1.59 12.54
C ASP A 166 18.95 1.50 11.48
N ASP A 167 19.06 0.36 10.78
CA ASP A 167 20.08 0.22 9.73
C ASP A 167 19.86 1.28 8.64
N PRO A 168 20.88 2.12 8.34
CA PRO A 168 20.75 3.20 7.37
C PRO A 168 20.32 2.74 5.97
N ARG A 169 20.59 1.48 5.60
CA ARG A 169 20.18 0.93 4.31
C ARG A 169 18.66 0.93 4.12
N ARG A 170 17.87 0.89 5.22
CA ARG A 170 16.40 0.94 5.14
C ARG A 170 15.87 2.25 4.57
N PHE A 171 16.56 3.35 4.84
CA PHE A 171 16.01 4.69 4.63
C PHE A 171 16.86 5.55 3.68
N PHE A 172 18.18 5.37 3.68
CA PHE A 172 19.13 6.28 3.02
C PHE A 172 19.82 5.69 1.80
N SER A 173 19.61 4.42 1.49
CA SER A 173 20.26 3.76 0.36
C SER A 173 19.25 3.43 -0.72
N ALA A 174 19.64 3.66 -1.98
CA ALA A 174 18.98 3.06 -3.13
C ALA A 174 19.35 1.58 -3.22
N GLY A 175 18.47 0.74 -3.75
CA GLY A 175 18.74 -0.69 -3.85
C GLY A 175 17.66 -1.51 -4.55
N ASP A 176 17.99 -2.78 -4.79
CA ASP A 176 17.15 -3.79 -5.44
C ASP A 176 16.51 -4.68 -4.38
N ASN A 177 15.64 -4.18 -3.55
CA ASN A 177 15.25 -4.92 -2.36
C ASN A 177 13.79 -4.75 -1.95
N GLN A 178 12.96 -4.21 -2.82
CA GLN A 178 11.56 -4.07 -2.51
C GLN A 178 10.70 -4.90 -3.45
N ILE A 179 9.72 -5.57 -2.86
CA ILE A 179 8.53 -5.92 -3.57
C ILE A 179 7.87 -4.59 -3.86
N ALA A 180 7.67 -4.29 -5.15
CA ALA A 180 6.98 -3.08 -5.57
C ALA A 180 5.68 -2.92 -4.78
N GLY A 181 5.46 -1.77 -4.22
CA GLY A 181 4.35 -1.48 -3.30
C GLY A 181 3.09 -1.84 -3.98
N VAL A 182 2.36 -2.12 -4.54
CA VAL A 182 1.08 -2.59 -5.07
C VAL A 182 1.26 -3.54 -6.27
N GLY A 183 1.83 -4.70 -6.01
CA GLY A 183 1.56 -5.90 -6.79
C GLY A 183 2.19 -6.05 -8.18
N ASP A 184 2.88 -5.05 -8.74
CA ASP A 184 3.27 -5.13 -10.14
C ASP A 184 4.63 -5.78 -10.43
N GLY A 185 5.43 -6.08 -9.44
CA GLY A 185 6.71 -6.73 -9.67
C GLY A 185 7.76 -6.46 -8.60
N PHE A 186 8.99 -6.82 -8.93
CA PHE A 186 10.14 -6.62 -8.06
C PHE A 186 10.90 -5.39 -8.56
N GLU A 187 10.99 -4.36 -7.71
CA GLU A 187 11.66 -3.13 -8.07
C GLU A 187 13.18 -3.26 -7.97
N ARG A 188 13.85 -2.96 -9.06
CA ARG A 188 15.30 -2.77 -9.12
C ARG A 188 15.60 -1.28 -9.07
N ASN A 189 16.73 -0.93 -8.44
CA ASN A 189 17.19 0.47 -8.34
C ASN A 189 16.21 1.41 -7.63
N THR A 190 15.51 0.92 -6.62
CA THR A 190 14.62 1.74 -5.78
C THR A 190 15.39 2.94 -5.23
N PRO A 191 14.87 4.18 -5.36
CA PRO A 191 15.52 5.35 -4.79
C PRO A 191 15.56 5.29 -3.27
N ALA A 192 16.49 6.00 -2.66
CA ALA A 192 16.51 6.12 -1.20
C ALA A 192 15.19 6.70 -0.69
N TRP A 193 14.55 6.01 0.26
CA TRP A 193 13.23 6.40 0.78
C TRP A 193 13.18 7.85 1.29
N THR A 194 14.21 8.31 2.01
CA THR A 194 14.29 9.70 2.49
C THR A 194 14.39 10.72 1.35
N GLY A 195 14.91 10.33 0.19
CA GLY A 195 14.90 11.12 -1.04
C GLY A 195 13.48 11.28 -1.58
N THR A 196 12.75 10.16 -1.68
CA THR A 196 11.35 10.12 -2.10
C THR A 196 10.47 10.98 -1.18
N VAL A 197 10.57 10.79 0.14
CA VAL A 197 9.82 11.60 1.12
C VAL A 197 10.09 13.09 0.93
N ARG A 198 11.36 13.49 0.82
CA ARG A 198 11.72 14.91 0.62
C ARG A 198 11.17 15.50 -0.65
N SER A 199 11.13 14.74 -1.73
CA SER A 199 10.63 15.22 -3.03
C SER A 199 9.11 15.34 -3.09
N LEU A 200 8.37 14.49 -2.37
CA LEU A 200 6.91 14.50 -2.32
C LEU A 200 6.35 15.50 -1.30
N TRP A 201 7.07 15.74 -0.20
CA TRP A 201 6.59 16.53 0.94
C TRP A 201 6.15 17.98 0.62
N PRO A 202 6.74 18.71 -0.36
CA PRO A 202 6.23 20.02 -0.75
C PRO A 202 4.83 19.98 -1.37
N ASP A 203 4.46 18.87 -2.03
CA ASP A 203 3.28 18.72 -2.87
C ASP A 203 2.13 17.93 -2.22
N PHE A 204 2.47 17.05 -1.29
CA PHE A 204 1.50 16.14 -0.64
C PHE A 204 1.68 16.08 0.87
N PRO A 205 0.60 15.84 1.62
CA PRO A 205 0.67 15.12 2.88
C PRO A 205 1.29 13.74 2.64
N VAL A 206 2.47 13.49 3.24
CA VAL A 206 3.23 12.25 3.05
C VAL A 206 3.05 11.35 4.26
N PHE A 207 2.66 10.12 4.01
CA PHE A 207 2.55 9.08 5.02
C PHE A 207 3.74 8.12 4.88
N GLY A 208 4.46 7.90 6.00
CA GLY A 208 5.36 6.77 6.14
C GLY A 208 4.57 5.48 6.29
N SER A 209 5.23 4.33 6.31
CA SER A 209 4.50 3.08 6.52
C SER A 209 5.36 1.95 7.03
N MET A 210 4.75 1.06 7.82
CA MET A 210 5.38 -0.15 8.32
C MET A 210 4.40 -1.31 8.30
N ILE A 211 4.90 -2.52 8.09
CA ILE A 211 4.11 -3.74 8.30
C ILE A 211 4.00 -4.02 9.79
N GLU A 212 2.87 -4.65 10.18
CA GLU A 212 2.72 -5.21 11.51
C GLU A 212 3.01 -6.73 11.51
N VAL A 213 2.93 -7.34 12.67
CA VAL A 213 3.37 -8.73 12.88
C VAL A 213 2.67 -9.73 11.97
N ASN A 214 1.38 -9.53 11.70
CA ASN A 214 0.58 -10.48 10.94
C ASN A 214 0.97 -10.47 9.45
N GLU A 215 1.14 -9.28 8.90
CA GLU A 215 1.68 -9.09 7.55
C GLU A 215 3.11 -9.67 7.43
N PHE A 216 3.95 -9.45 8.45
CA PHE A 216 5.26 -10.07 8.51
C PHE A 216 5.19 -11.60 8.43
N MET A 217 4.35 -12.23 9.26
CA MET A 217 4.23 -13.68 9.28
C MET A 217 3.81 -14.24 7.93
N THR A 218 2.86 -13.59 7.27
CA THR A 218 2.41 -13.99 5.93
C THR A 218 3.55 -13.94 4.91
N ARG A 219 4.40 -12.91 4.96
CA ARG A 219 5.55 -12.75 4.05
C ARG A 219 6.73 -13.63 4.40
N PHE A 220 6.88 -14.02 5.66
CA PHE A 220 8.09 -14.69 6.18
C PHE A 220 7.97 -16.21 6.23
N ILE A 221 6.79 -16.72 6.58
CA ILE A 221 6.51 -18.15 6.75
C ILE A 221 5.35 -18.65 5.90
N GLY A 222 4.61 -17.74 5.29
CA GLY A 222 3.40 -18.01 4.52
C GLY A 222 2.15 -18.14 5.37
N PRO A 223 0.97 -17.88 4.78
CA PRO A 223 -0.30 -17.88 5.50
C PRO A 223 -0.66 -19.26 6.08
N GLU A 224 -0.31 -20.35 5.38
CA GLU A 224 -0.61 -21.71 5.84
C GLU A 224 0.15 -22.06 7.12
N ASN A 225 1.49 -21.87 7.14
CA ASN A 225 2.31 -22.12 8.32
C ASN A 225 1.92 -21.20 9.46
N HIS A 226 1.64 -19.93 9.15
CA HIS A 226 1.21 -18.96 10.15
C HIS A 226 -0.04 -19.45 10.90
N MET A 227 -1.11 -19.79 10.18
CA MET A 227 -2.36 -20.27 10.80
C MET A 227 -2.16 -21.61 11.51
N LEU A 228 -1.40 -22.53 10.90
CA LEU A 228 -1.13 -23.85 11.46
C LEU A 228 -0.38 -23.75 12.80
N TRP A 229 0.70 -22.97 12.85
CA TRP A 229 1.54 -22.88 14.06
C TRP A 229 0.86 -22.08 15.17
N VAL A 230 0.07 -21.06 14.85
CA VAL A 230 -0.80 -20.39 15.84
C VAL A 230 -1.78 -21.38 16.47
N GLY A 231 -2.31 -22.33 15.69
CA GLY A 231 -3.23 -23.34 16.21
C GLY A 231 -2.57 -24.46 16.99
N LEU A 232 -1.38 -24.91 16.60
CA LEU A 232 -0.71 -26.07 17.19
C LEU A 232 0.30 -25.71 18.29
N GLU A 233 0.96 -24.56 18.19
CA GLU A 233 2.06 -24.12 19.04
C GLU A 233 1.87 -22.67 19.54
N PRO A 234 0.70 -22.35 20.14
CA PRO A 234 0.31 -20.96 20.43
C PRO A 234 1.30 -20.25 21.36
N GLU A 235 1.88 -20.93 22.34
CA GLU A 235 2.83 -20.34 23.29
C GLU A 235 4.16 -19.97 22.61
N ARG A 236 4.66 -20.83 21.72
CA ARG A 236 5.87 -20.58 20.95
C ARG A 236 5.64 -19.43 19.97
N MET A 237 4.50 -19.43 19.28
CA MET A 237 4.10 -18.34 18.37
C MET A 237 3.95 -17.02 19.12
N ALA A 238 3.33 -17.00 20.30
CA ALA A 238 3.22 -15.79 21.12
C ALA A 238 4.59 -15.19 21.46
N ALA A 239 5.58 -16.03 21.79
CA ALA A 239 6.95 -15.57 22.05
C ALA A 239 7.64 -14.99 20.81
N VAL A 240 7.43 -15.58 19.63
CA VAL A 240 7.93 -15.04 18.36
C VAL A 240 7.23 -13.74 18.00
N ILE A 241 5.88 -13.69 18.11
CA ILE A 241 5.06 -12.51 17.86
C ILE A 241 5.56 -11.31 18.67
N ALA A 242 5.84 -11.53 19.96
CA ALA A 242 6.36 -10.47 20.82
C ALA A 242 7.72 -9.90 20.34
N ARG A 243 8.62 -10.77 19.89
CA ARG A 243 9.93 -10.33 19.37
C ARG A 243 9.82 -9.60 18.04
N VAL A 244 9.00 -10.10 17.13
CA VAL A 244 8.72 -9.48 15.83
C VAL A 244 7.99 -8.13 16.01
N GLY A 245 7.02 -8.08 16.92
CA GLY A 245 6.30 -6.84 17.24
C GLY A 245 7.23 -5.74 17.76
N GLN A 246 8.14 -6.08 18.67
CA GLN A 246 9.14 -5.13 19.14
C GLN A 246 10.08 -4.68 18.01
N PHE A 247 10.51 -5.60 17.14
CA PHE A 247 11.37 -5.28 16.01
C PHE A 247 10.72 -4.27 15.07
N TYR A 248 9.46 -4.48 14.66
CA TYR A 248 8.78 -3.55 13.75
C TYR A 248 8.35 -2.25 14.41
N LEU A 249 8.09 -2.24 15.72
CA LEU A 249 7.90 -1.01 16.48
C LEU A 249 9.19 -0.15 16.48
N ASP A 250 10.35 -0.79 16.63
CA ASP A 250 11.64 -0.10 16.57
C ASP A 250 11.98 0.35 15.14
N CYS A 251 11.62 -0.42 14.10
CA CYS A 251 11.71 0.02 12.70
C CYS A 251 10.84 1.25 12.44
N ALA A 252 9.58 1.26 12.91
CA ALA A 252 8.69 2.41 12.77
C ALA A 252 9.26 3.67 13.44
N ARG A 253 9.86 3.53 14.62
CA ARG A 253 10.56 4.62 15.31
C ARG A 253 11.71 5.17 14.47
N ALA A 254 12.55 4.28 13.95
CA ALA A 254 13.70 4.65 13.13
C ALA A 254 13.26 5.33 11.82
N GLU A 255 12.16 4.88 11.20
CA GLU A 255 11.55 5.50 10.03
C GLU A 255 11.11 6.93 10.30
N ILE A 256 10.34 7.14 11.37
CA ILE A 256 9.85 8.47 11.78
C ILE A 256 11.03 9.43 12.03
N GLU A 257 12.08 8.95 12.68
CA GLU A 257 13.30 9.74 12.93
C GLU A 257 14.04 10.06 11.62
N ALA A 258 14.20 9.09 10.71
CA ALA A 258 14.85 9.27 9.41
C ALA A 258 14.11 10.25 8.49
N ALA A 259 12.79 10.35 8.61
CA ALA A 259 11.97 11.29 7.86
C ALA A 259 12.24 12.77 8.25
N ALA A 260 12.86 13.02 9.39
CA ALA A 260 13.25 14.37 9.86
C ALA A 260 12.08 15.38 9.83
N GLY A 261 10.91 14.96 10.33
CA GLY A 261 9.70 15.79 10.42
C GLY A 261 8.96 16.00 9.09
N LYS A 262 9.23 15.19 8.07
CA LYS A 262 8.58 15.28 6.75
C LYS A 262 7.49 14.21 6.54
N LEU A 263 6.94 13.67 7.61
CA LEU A 263 5.74 12.85 7.59
C LEU A 263 4.55 13.60 8.20
N ASP A 264 3.36 13.33 7.70
CA ASP A 264 2.08 13.84 8.20
C ASP A 264 1.19 12.74 8.74
N GLY A 265 1.50 11.50 8.36
CA GLY A 265 0.77 10.33 8.79
C GLY A 265 1.62 9.07 8.67
N PHE A 266 1.01 7.96 9.04
CA PHE A 266 1.61 6.65 9.09
C PHE A 266 0.59 5.58 8.69
N VAL A 267 0.96 4.72 7.76
CA VAL A 267 0.14 3.56 7.37
C VAL A 267 0.70 2.31 8.04
N ILE A 268 -0.15 1.56 8.72
CA ILE A 268 0.19 0.25 9.26
C ILE A 268 -0.42 -0.80 8.33
N TRP A 269 0.43 -1.59 7.66
CA TRP A 269 0.00 -2.67 6.77
C TRP A 269 -0.17 -3.96 7.55
N GLY A 270 -1.35 -4.58 7.48
CA GLY A 270 -1.65 -5.76 8.28
C GLY A 270 -2.83 -6.57 7.79
N ASP A 271 -2.65 -7.30 6.68
CA ASP A 271 -3.66 -8.22 6.16
C ASP A 271 -3.78 -9.45 7.08
N PHE A 272 -4.86 -9.56 7.86
CA PHE A 272 -5.09 -10.67 8.80
C PHE A 272 -6.48 -11.27 8.69
N ALA A 273 -7.20 -10.94 7.62
CA ALA A 273 -8.53 -11.47 7.36
C ALA A 273 -8.68 -11.88 5.89
N TYR A 274 -9.58 -12.81 5.67
CA TYR A 274 -10.07 -13.22 4.38
C TYR A 274 -11.53 -12.74 4.22
N LYS A 275 -12.14 -12.93 3.05
CA LYS A 275 -13.52 -12.48 2.79
C LYS A 275 -14.59 -13.04 3.74
N CYS A 276 -14.29 -14.13 4.46
CA CYS A 276 -15.22 -14.75 5.40
C CYS A 276 -14.91 -14.46 6.89
N GLY A 277 -13.81 -13.79 7.22
CA GLY A 277 -13.41 -13.45 8.60
C GLY A 277 -11.90 -13.46 8.80
N THR A 278 -11.47 -13.27 10.05
CA THR A 278 -10.05 -13.25 10.43
C THR A 278 -9.37 -14.61 10.24
N PHE A 279 -8.08 -14.63 9.91
CA PHE A 279 -7.28 -15.86 9.73
C PHE A 279 -7.20 -16.69 11.01
N MET A 280 -7.25 -16.06 12.16
CA MET A 280 -7.14 -16.70 13.47
C MET A 280 -8.29 -16.30 14.38
N ASN A 281 -8.35 -16.96 15.55
CA ASN A 281 -9.29 -16.60 16.62
C ASN A 281 -9.08 -15.11 17.01
N PRO A 282 -10.13 -14.27 16.98
CA PRO A 282 -10.03 -12.88 17.40
C PRO A 282 -9.45 -12.66 18.80
N ASP A 283 -9.67 -13.58 19.75
CA ASP A 283 -9.16 -13.44 21.11
C ASP A 283 -7.64 -13.64 21.17
N PHE A 284 -7.10 -14.60 20.39
CA PHE A 284 -5.65 -14.76 20.22
C PHE A 284 -5.02 -13.52 19.56
N TRP A 285 -5.69 -12.97 18.53
CA TRP A 285 -5.25 -11.74 17.89
C TRP A 285 -5.26 -10.56 18.90
N ARG A 286 -6.33 -10.39 19.68
CA ARG A 286 -6.43 -9.34 20.71
C ARG A 286 -5.34 -9.44 21.75
N GLU A 287 -4.97 -10.64 22.16
CA GLU A 287 -3.95 -10.87 23.19
C GLU A 287 -2.54 -10.64 22.66
N HIS A 288 -2.23 -11.08 21.45
CA HIS A 288 -0.84 -11.17 20.99
C HIS A 288 -0.46 -10.18 19.88
N TYR A 289 -1.39 -9.75 19.02
CA TYR A 289 -1.11 -8.84 17.89
C TYR A 289 -1.59 -7.41 18.14
N LYS A 290 -2.82 -7.24 18.62
CA LYS A 290 -3.42 -5.93 18.89
C LYS A 290 -2.52 -5.00 19.73
N PRO A 291 -1.78 -5.46 20.77
CA PRO A 291 -0.89 -4.60 21.54
C PRO A 291 0.22 -3.94 20.71
N TRP A 292 0.71 -4.60 19.67
CA TRP A 292 1.76 -4.07 18.80
C TRP A 292 1.22 -3.04 17.82
N VAL A 293 0.04 -3.27 17.26
CA VAL A 293 -0.67 -2.27 16.44
C VAL A 293 -0.93 -1.01 17.26
N LYS A 294 -1.43 -1.18 18.50
CA LYS A 294 -1.63 -0.05 19.39
C LYS A 294 -0.33 0.69 19.71
N ALA A 295 0.75 -0.02 19.98
CA ALA A 295 2.05 0.60 20.27
C ALA A 295 2.58 1.41 19.08
N MET A 296 2.41 0.93 17.83
CA MET A 296 2.74 1.71 16.62
C MET A 296 1.84 2.94 16.49
N THR A 297 0.54 2.79 16.73
CA THR A 297 -0.41 3.90 16.71
C THR A 297 -0.03 4.97 17.72
N ASP A 298 0.24 4.58 18.97
CA ASP A 298 0.67 5.50 20.03
C ASP A 298 1.99 6.19 19.68
N LEU A 299 2.95 5.47 19.10
CA LEU A 299 4.21 6.02 18.62
C LEU A 299 3.98 7.10 17.54
N ALA A 300 3.19 6.80 16.53
CA ALA A 300 2.89 7.74 15.46
C ALA A 300 2.18 9.00 15.99
N HIS A 301 1.19 8.84 16.85
CA HIS A 301 0.48 9.94 17.50
C HIS A 301 1.39 10.80 18.39
N ALA A 302 2.36 10.20 19.09
CA ALA A 302 3.35 10.93 19.88
C ALA A 302 4.20 11.89 19.01
N HIS A 303 4.32 11.61 17.71
CA HIS A 303 4.96 12.47 16.71
C HIS A 303 3.98 13.35 15.92
N GLY A 304 2.69 13.38 16.28
CA GLY A 304 1.67 14.20 15.64
C GLY A 304 1.21 13.70 14.25
N LEU A 305 1.47 12.41 13.95
CA LEU A 305 1.12 11.77 12.70
C LEU A 305 -0.30 11.20 12.76
N LEU A 306 -1.05 11.31 11.66
CA LEU A 306 -2.32 10.59 11.47
C LEU A 306 -2.04 9.11 11.20
N VAL A 307 -2.91 8.20 11.67
CA VAL A 307 -2.71 6.77 11.51
C VAL A 307 -3.83 6.13 10.70
N ILE A 308 -3.47 5.48 9.59
CA ILE A 308 -4.37 4.64 8.80
C ILE A 308 -3.89 3.19 8.95
N TYR A 309 -4.78 2.30 9.40
CA TYR A 309 -4.50 0.87 9.36
C TYR A 309 -5.07 0.27 8.08
N HIS A 310 -4.22 -0.40 7.31
CA HIS A 310 -4.63 -1.13 6.11
C HIS A 310 -4.71 -2.63 6.44
N GLY A 311 -5.87 -3.22 6.17
CA GLY A 311 -6.05 -4.66 6.28
C GLY A 311 -7.23 -5.12 5.43
N CYS A 312 -6.94 -6.01 4.48
CA CYS A 312 -7.93 -6.59 3.59
C CYS A 312 -8.84 -7.59 4.30
N GLY A 313 -9.97 -7.93 3.67
CA GLY A 313 -10.88 -8.97 4.14
C GLY A 313 -11.97 -8.50 5.11
N ASN A 314 -12.67 -9.48 5.67
CA ASN A 314 -13.81 -9.24 6.58
C ASN A 314 -13.34 -9.12 8.02
N VAL A 315 -13.34 -7.90 8.54
CA VAL A 315 -12.97 -7.58 9.93
C VAL A 315 -14.16 -7.13 10.79
N ASN A 316 -15.40 -7.39 10.35
CA ASN A 316 -16.60 -6.97 11.08
C ASN A 316 -16.58 -7.35 12.58
N ARG A 317 -16.00 -8.51 12.93
CA ARG A 317 -15.92 -9.00 14.32
C ARG A 317 -14.93 -8.22 15.20
N VAL A 318 -13.99 -7.50 14.59
CA VAL A 318 -12.89 -6.81 15.28
C VAL A 318 -12.78 -5.35 14.91
N ILE A 319 -13.69 -4.80 14.11
CA ILE A 319 -13.62 -3.41 13.65
C ILE A 319 -13.58 -2.40 14.80
N ARG A 320 -14.27 -2.69 15.93
CA ARG A 320 -14.26 -1.83 17.12
C ARG A 320 -12.91 -1.82 17.83
N ASP A 321 -12.13 -2.89 17.71
CA ASP A 321 -10.80 -2.98 18.28
C ASP A 321 -9.86 -1.90 17.71
N PHE A 322 -10.05 -1.51 16.43
CA PHE A 322 -9.26 -0.44 15.81
C PHE A 322 -9.58 0.94 16.39
N ALA A 323 -10.84 1.22 16.70
CA ALA A 323 -11.21 2.42 17.45
C ALA A 323 -10.57 2.43 18.84
N GLU A 324 -10.58 1.30 19.55
CA GLU A 324 -9.98 1.16 20.88
C GLU A 324 -8.46 1.35 20.85
N MET A 325 -7.79 0.96 19.78
CA MET A 325 -6.35 1.20 19.57
C MET A 325 -6.03 2.67 19.24
N GLY A 326 -7.04 3.47 18.90
CA GLY A 326 -6.88 4.86 18.53
C GLY A 326 -6.48 5.07 17.07
N VAL A 327 -6.66 4.08 16.19
CA VAL A 327 -6.45 4.23 14.75
C VAL A 327 -7.40 5.30 14.20
N ASP A 328 -6.89 6.28 13.44
CA ASP A 328 -7.69 7.37 12.91
C ASP A 328 -8.63 6.91 11.76
N ALA A 329 -8.16 5.98 10.91
CA ALA A 329 -9.00 5.38 9.89
C ALA A 329 -8.61 3.93 9.57
N TYR A 330 -9.61 3.12 9.26
CA TYR A 330 -9.45 1.76 8.72
C TYR A 330 -9.56 1.78 7.19
N ASN A 331 -8.71 1.06 6.50
CA ASN A 331 -8.60 0.92 5.04
C ASN A 331 -8.42 -0.57 4.67
N PRO A 332 -8.91 -1.07 3.53
CA PRO A 332 -9.71 -0.37 2.52
C PRO A 332 -11.23 -0.63 2.61
N LEU A 333 -11.69 -1.55 3.47
CA LEU A 333 -13.09 -1.97 3.64
C LEU A 333 -13.62 -2.67 2.37
N GLU A 334 -13.08 -3.83 2.04
CA GLU A 334 -13.43 -4.57 0.82
C GLU A 334 -14.92 -4.92 0.74
N VAL A 335 -15.61 -4.41 -0.28
CA VAL A 335 -17.04 -4.67 -0.51
C VAL A 335 -17.31 -6.15 -0.73
N LYS A 336 -16.46 -6.82 -1.51
CA LYS A 336 -16.52 -8.27 -1.76
C LYS A 336 -16.34 -9.14 -0.50
N ALA A 337 -15.85 -8.54 0.59
CA ALA A 337 -15.69 -9.17 1.91
C ALA A 337 -16.78 -8.74 2.89
N ASP A 338 -17.93 -8.25 2.42
CA ASP A 338 -19.05 -7.77 3.24
C ASP A 338 -18.67 -6.62 4.18
N MET A 339 -17.74 -5.77 3.77
CA MET A 339 -17.45 -4.51 4.46
C MET A 339 -18.27 -3.38 3.83
N ASP A 340 -19.05 -2.67 4.63
CA ASP A 340 -19.88 -1.54 4.16
C ASP A 340 -19.70 -0.33 5.09
N ALA A 341 -19.04 0.70 4.59
CA ALA A 341 -18.70 1.89 5.38
C ALA A 341 -19.95 2.64 5.88
N VAL A 342 -21.07 2.65 5.13
CA VAL A 342 -22.31 3.31 5.55
C VAL A 342 -22.95 2.55 6.72
N ARG A 343 -22.99 1.20 6.65
CA ARG A 343 -23.45 0.36 7.76
C ARG A 343 -22.54 0.52 8.98
N LEU A 344 -21.23 0.40 8.76
CA LEU A 344 -20.24 0.48 9.85
C LEU A 344 -20.26 1.86 10.53
N ARG A 345 -20.48 2.94 9.78
CA ARG A 345 -20.65 4.29 10.37
C ARG A 345 -21.80 4.33 11.38
N ARG A 346 -22.92 3.66 11.09
CA ARG A 346 -24.04 3.54 12.04
C ARG A 346 -23.70 2.70 13.27
N GLU A 347 -22.82 1.68 13.10
CA GLU A 347 -22.43 0.76 14.16
C GLU A 347 -21.37 1.32 15.11
N VAL A 348 -20.34 1.99 14.58
CA VAL A 348 -19.21 2.52 15.36
C VAL A 348 -19.29 4.03 15.60
N GLY A 349 -20.22 4.73 14.94
CA GLY A 349 -20.38 6.17 15.07
C GLY A 349 -19.15 6.95 14.63
N HIS A 350 -18.80 7.98 15.36
CA HIS A 350 -17.65 8.85 15.09
C HIS A 350 -16.42 8.45 15.96
N THR A 351 -16.16 7.15 16.11
CA THR A 351 -15.02 6.65 16.90
C THR A 351 -13.89 6.09 16.02
N LEU A 352 -14.18 5.80 14.76
CA LEU A 352 -13.23 5.30 13.78
C LEU A 352 -13.54 5.92 12.41
N GLY A 353 -12.55 6.49 11.77
CA GLY A 353 -12.62 6.91 10.37
C GLY A 353 -12.55 5.72 9.41
N PHE A 354 -12.97 5.96 8.18
CA PHE A 354 -12.90 4.99 7.09
C PHE A 354 -12.21 5.60 5.89
N CYS A 355 -11.33 4.80 5.25
CA CYS A 355 -10.65 5.17 4.02
C CYS A 355 -10.85 4.05 3.00
N GLY A 356 -11.69 4.26 1.96
CA GLY A 356 -11.98 3.22 0.98
C GLY A 356 -13.46 2.96 0.75
N ASN A 357 -13.77 1.68 0.52
CA ASN A 357 -15.12 1.11 0.38
C ASN A 357 -15.89 1.44 -0.91
N SER A 358 -15.30 2.09 -1.91
CA SER A 358 -15.99 2.19 -3.21
C SER A 358 -15.61 1.01 -4.10
N ASP A 359 -16.61 0.25 -4.52
CA ASP A 359 -16.48 -1.08 -5.15
C ASP A 359 -15.77 -0.99 -6.52
N VAL A 360 -14.52 -1.45 -6.56
CA VAL A 360 -13.71 -1.45 -7.79
C VAL A 360 -14.32 -2.32 -8.88
N GLN A 361 -15.08 -3.37 -8.55
CA GLN A 361 -15.76 -4.21 -9.53
C GLN A 361 -16.90 -3.46 -10.24
N VAL A 362 -17.54 -2.50 -9.58
CA VAL A 362 -18.47 -1.56 -10.24
C VAL A 362 -17.71 -0.65 -11.20
N TRP A 363 -16.52 -0.20 -10.82
CA TRP A 363 -15.68 0.65 -11.66
C TRP A 363 -15.18 -0.06 -12.93
N GLU A 364 -14.79 -1.34 -12.80
CA GLU A 364 -14.34 -2.18 -13.92
C GLU A 364 -15.40 -2.36 -15.01
N ARG A 365 -16.68 -2.41 -14.63
CA ARG A 365 -17.79 -2.53 -15.59
C ARG A 365 -18.02 -1.26 -16.42
N GLY A 366 -17.62 -0.10 -15.92
CA GLY A 366 -17.67 1.16 -16.63
C GLY A 366 -19.10 1.73 -16.88
N ASP A 367 -20.12 1.19 -16.21
CA ASP A 367 -21.49 1.73 -16.30
C ASP A 367 -21.62 2.98 -15.43
N GLU A 368 -21.77 4.14 -16.08
CA GLU A 368 -21.80 5.43 -15.39
C GLU A 368 -22.98 5.57 -14.40
N ALA A 369 -24.12 4.91 -14.64
CA ALA A 369 -25.28 4.97 -13.75
C ALA A 369 -25.01 4.11 -12.49
N GLU A 370 -24.40 2.93 -12.65
CA GLU A 370 -23.97 2.09 -11.52
C GLU A 370 -22.89 2.78 -10.71
N ILE A 371 -21.88 3.35 -11.36
CA ILE A 371 -20.77 4.06 -10.71
C ILE A 371 -21.31 5.26 -9.93
N ARG A 372 -22.19 6.06 -10.53
CA ARG A 372 -22.83 7.20 -9.84
C ARG A 372 -23.56 6.75 -8.58
N ARG A 373 -24.37 5.69 -8.68
CA ARG A 373 -25.10 5.11 -7.53
C ARG A 373 -24.13 4.67 -6.43
N GLU A 374 -23.10 3.94 -6.80
CA GLU A 374 -22.07 3.44 -5.86
C GLU A 374 -21.36 4.60 -5.16
N VAL A 375 -20.80 5.54 -5.91
CA VAL A 375 -20.07 6.69 -5.37
C VAL A 375 -20.95 7.52 -4.44
N LEU A 376 -22.16 7.91 -4.89
CA LEU A 376 -23.04 8.80 -4.10
C LEU A 376 -23.56 8.08 -2.85
N ARG A 377 -23.84 6.77 -2.93
CA ARG A 377 -24.21 6.00 -1.75
C ARG A 377 -23.07 5.98 -0.73
N LYS A 378 -21.81 5.74 -1.16
CA LYS A 378 -20.65 5.69 -0.25
C LYS A 378 -20.34 7.04 0.40
N LEU A 379 -20.64 8.15 -0.27
CA LEU A 379 -20.48 9.49 0.32
C LEU A 379 -21.37 9.71 1.57
N ASN A 380 -22.41 8.89 1.80
CA ASN A 380 -23.14 8.96 3.07
C ASN A 380 -22.24 8.65 4.29
N ALA A 381 -21.23 7.78 4.15
CA ALA A 381 -20.30 7.52 5.23
C ALA A 381 -19.45 8.74 5.63
N ALA A 382 -19.42 9.78 4.79
CA ALA A 382 -18.69 11.02 5.04
C ALA A 382 -19.46 12.07 5.84
N LYS A 383 -20.76 11.87 6.09
CA LYS A 383 -21.58 12.79 6.89
C LYS A 383 -20.99 12.94 8.30
N GLY A 384 -20.78 14.17 8.71
CA GLY A 384 -20.11 14.48 9.99
C GLY A 384 -18.60 14.19 10.01
N GLY A 385 -17.96 14.03 8.85
CA GLY A 385 -16.53 13.72 8.73
C GLY A 385 -16.19 12.24 8.90
N GLY A 386 -14.92 11.92 9.17
CA GLY A 386 -14.45 10.55 9.42
C GLY A 386 -14.39 9.67 8.17
N PHE A 387 -14.27 10.24 6.96
CA PHE A 387 -14.22 9.47 5.73
C PHE A 387 -13.22 10.06 4.72
N ILE A 388 -12.44 9.17 4.11
CA ILE A 388 -11.58 9.44 2.95
C ILE A 388 -12.10 8.58 1.80
N PHE A 389 -12.47 9.20 0.69
CA PHE A 389 -12.90 8.46 -0.48
C PHE A 389 -11.72 7.77 -1.16
N GLN A 390 -11.86 6.47 -1.40
CA GLN A 390 -10.90 5.62 -2.08
C GLN A 390 -11.63 4.37 -2.61
N SER A 391 -11.02 3.65 -3.55
CA SER A 391 -11.46 2.30 -3.92
C SER A 391 -11.47 1.35 -2.72
N ASP A 392 -12.22 0.26 -2.82
CA ASP A 392 -12.28 -0.77 -1.77
C ASP A 392 -11.06 -1.70 -1.73
N HIS A 393 -10.05 -1.42 -2.54
CA HIS A 393 -8.74 -2.08 -2.51
C HIS A 393 -7.69 -1.19 -3.18
N SER A 394 -7.51 -1.31 -4.48
CA SER A 394 -6.61 -0.51 -5.34
C SER A 394 -7.23 -0.38 -6.71
N VAL A 395 -6.90 0.65 -7.46
CA VAL A 395 -7.40 0.82 -8.83
C VAL A 395 -6.73 -0.18 -9.74
N ALA A 396 -7.49 -1.21 -10.14
CA ALA A 396 -7.01 -2.34 -10.93
C ALA A 396 -6.82 -1.99 -12.40
N SER A 397 -6.06 -2.82 -13.12
CA SER A 397 -5.78 -2.67 -14.57
C SER A 397 -7.05 -2.69 -15.43
N ASP A 398 -8.13 -3.33 -14.94
CA ASP A 398 -9.40 -3.43 -15.67
C ASP A 398 -10.27 -2.16 -15.55
N VAL A 399 -9.93 -1.26 -14.65
CA VAL A 399 -10.57 0.07 -14.58
C VAL A 399 -10.03 0.97 -15.68
N SER A 400 -10.93 1.59 -16.47
CA SER A 400 -10.49 2.53 -17.51
C SER A 400 -10.09 3.89 -16.93
N GLY A 401 -9.16 4.57 -17.60
CA GLY A 401 -8.77 5.94 -17.24
C GLY A 401 -9.95 6.91 -17.27
N LYS A 402 -10.88 6.72 -18.22
CA LYS A 402 -12.11 7.52 -18.33
C LYS A 402 -13.06 7.27 -17.16
N THR A 403 -13.17 6.02 -16.72
CA THR A 403 -13.97 5.67 -15.54
C THR A 403 -13.43 6.36 -14.29
N TYR A 404 -12.12 6.29 -14.07
CA TYR A 404 -11.53 6.92 -12.89
C TYR A 404 -11.66 8.45 -12.94
N ASP A 405 -11.49 9.08 -14.10
CA ASP A 405 -11.73 10.50 -14.32
C ASP A 405 -13.19 10.91 -13.98
N PHE A 406 -14.16 10.09 -14.39
CA PHE A 406 -15.57 10.29 -14.05
C PHE A 406 -15.83 10.19 -12.54
N ILE A 407 -15.25 9.18 -11.87
CA ILE A 407 -15.37 8.99 -10.41
C ILE A 407 -14.82 10.20 -9.65
N VAL A 408 -13.60 10.64 -9.98
CA VAL A 408 -13.01 11.81 -9.31
C VAL A 408 -13.85 13.07 -9.49
N LYS A 409 -14.45 13.27 -10.68
CA LYS A 409 -15.38 14.37 -10.93
C LYS A 409 -16.61 14.27 -10.06
N LEU A 410 -17.23 13.09 -9.96
CA LEU A 410 -18.38 12.86 -9.09
C LEU A 410 -18.10 13.18 -7.63
N VAL A 411 -16.97 12.65 -7.10
CA VAL A 411 -16.61 12.89 -5.70
C VAL A 411 -16.33 14.36 -5.42
N ARG A 412 -15.73 15.09 -6.36
CA ARG A 412 -15.51 16.53 -6.22
C ARG A 412 -16.80 17.35 -6.28
N GLU A 413 -17.73 16.96 -7.13
CA GLU A 413 -19.03 17.63 -7.28
C GLU A 413 -19.89 17.40 -6.04
N TYR A 414 -20.08 16.15 -5.62
CA TYR A 414 -21.02 15.77 -4.56
C TYR A 414 -20.38 15.68 -3.17
N GLY A 415 -19.06 15.60 -3.09
CA GLY A 415 -18.31 15.52 -1.82
C GLY A 415 -18.01 16.89 -1.18
N THR A 416 -18.46 18.00 -1.76
CA THR A 416 -18.35 19.34 -1.15
C THR A 416 -19.39 19.49 -0.04
N TYR A 417 -18.97 19.90 1.15
CA TYR A 417 -19.87 20.07 2.28
C TYR A 417 -20.64 21.41 2.23
N PRO A 418 -21.90 21.45 2.69
CA PRO A 418 -22.68 20.29 3.16
C PRO A 418 -23.06 19.36 1.99
N LEU A 419 -22.98 18.06 2.21
CA LEU A 419 -23.26 17.06 1.18
C LEU A 419 -24.70 17.16 0.67
N LYS A 420 -24.87 17.05 -0.66
CA LYS A 420 -26.18 17.11 -1.32
C LYS A 420 -26.34 15.88 -2.23
N LEU A 421 -26.71 14.75 -1.63
CA LEU A 421 -26.70 13.45 -2.30
C LEU A 421 -28.04 13.13 -3.03
N GLY A 422 -29.07 13.99 -2.92
CA GLY A 422 -30.33 13.82 -3.62
C GLY A 422 -31.05 12.52 -3.24
N GLU A 423 -31.44 11.74 -4.23
CA GLU A 423 -32.12 10.44 -4.03
C GLU A 423 -31.23 9.36 -3.35
N TYR A 424 -29.91 9.58 -3.30
CA TYR A 424 -28.95 8.68 -2.64
C TYR A 424 -28.69 9.06 -1.18
N ASP A 425 -29.40 10.07 -0.65
CA ASP A 425 -29.26 10.51 0.73
C ASP A 425 -29.84 9.49 1.70
N GLU A 426 -28.99 8.91 2.56
CA GLU A 426 -29.39 7.94 3.57
C GLU A 426 -29.32 8.55 4.98
N PRO A 427 -30.25 8.24 5.91
CA PRO A 427 -30.13 8.66 7.29
C PRO A 427 -28.94 7.95 7.95
N MET A 428 -28.16 8.68 8.74
CA MET A 428 -26.99 8.19 9.43
C MET A 428 -27.27 8.03 10.94
#